data_f3eb42157e10fd1a1b51e48f4e20f5fd
#
_entry.id   f3eb42157e10fd1a1b51e48f4e20f5fd
#
_cell.length_a   1.000
_cell.length_b   1.000
_cell.length_c   1.000
_cell.angle_alpha   90.00
_cell.angle_beta   90.00
_cell.angle_gamma   90.00
#
_symmetry.space_group_name_H-M   'P 1'
#
loop_
_entity.id
_entity.type
_entity.pdbx_description
1 polymer ?
#
loop_
_entity_poly.entity_id
_entity_poly.type
_entity_poly.pdbx_seq_one_letter_code
_entity_poly.pdbx_strand_id
1 'polypeptide(L)'
;MQALLEHDFKPEIISGVSAGALAGVFYADGNEPHKVLDYFSGHKFQDLTKLVIPKKGLFDLCEFIDFLRTNLKAKNLEELQLPLIITATDLDHGRIVHFHRGSIAERVAASCFMPVMFSPVNIDGTNYVDGGLMMNLPVSTLRRVCNKVVAVNVSPIMAPNFLISPNALSVKSAIFPQPLVAMSPL
;
A
#
# COMPACT_ATOMS: atom_id res chain seq x y z
N MET A 1 -10.04 4.55 -6.78
CA MET A 1 -10.14 5.91 -6.21
C MET A 1 -11.03 6.80 -7.08
N GLN A 2 -10.77 6.93 -8.38
CA GLN A 2 -11.59 7.76 -9.30
C GLN A 2 -13.09 7.51 -9.14
N ALA A 3 -13.54 6.25 -9.26
CA ALA A 3 -14.95 5.89 -9.12
C ALA A 3 -15.55 6.27 -7.74
N LEU A 4 -14.76 6.25 -6.66
CA LEU A 4 -15.24 6.69 -5.34
C LEU A 4 -15.50 8.19 -5.33
N LEU A 5 -14.62 8.98 -5.95
CA LEU A 5 -14.78 10.43 -6.04
C LEU A 5 -15.97 10.83 -6.92
N GLU A 6 -16.22 10.10 -8.01
CA GLU A 6 -17.40 10.29 -8.89
C GLU A 6 -18.74 10.01 -8.18
N HIS A 7 -18.69 9.26 -7.09
CA HIS A 7 -19.83 9.00 -6.20
C HIS A 7 -19.76 9.78 -4.88
N ASP A 8 -19.08 10.93 -4.87
CA ASP A 8 -18.93 11.82 -3.72
C ASP A 8 -18.34 11.16 -2.46
N PHE A 9 -17.63 10.03 -2.64
CA PHE A 9 -16.93 9.37 -1.54
C PHE A 9 -15.48 9.84 -1.48
N LYS A 10 -15.17 10.68 -0.49
CA LYS A 10 -13.80 11.16 -0.22
C LYS A 10 -13.26 10.44 1.01
N PRO A 11 -12.12 9.71 0.88
CA PRO A 11 -11.49 9.09 2.04
C PRO A 11 -10.90 10.15 2.97
N GLU A 12 -11.03 9.94 4.27
CA GLU A 12 -10.40 10.75 5.33
C GLU A 12 -9.07 10.14 5.79
N ILE A 13 -8.86 8.85 5.53
CA ILE A 13 -7.65 8.10 5.84
C ILE A 13 -7.53 6.92 4.87
N ILE A 14 -6.30 6.55 4.55
CA ILE A 14 -5.99 5.40 3.71
C ILE A 14 -5.16 4.39 4.52
N SER A 15 -5.39 3.11 4.28
CA SER A 15 -4.48 2.04 4.70
C SER A 15 -4.10 1.22 3.48
N GLY A 16 -2.81 1.03 3.28
CA GLY A 16 -2.26 0.33 2.12
C GLY A 16 -1.18 -0.68 2.48
N VAL A 17 -1.02 -1.66 1.60
CA VAL A 17 0.06 -2.65 1.64
C VAL A 17 0.59 -2.82 0.23
N SER A 18 1.92 -2.98 0.09
CA SER A 18 2.56 -3.23 -1.21
C SER A 18 2.14 -2.19 -2.28
N ALA A 19 1.66 -2.61 -3.43
CA ALA A 19 1.14 -1.71 -4.48
C ALA A 19 0.06 -0.75 -3.96
N GLY A 20 -0.75 -1.17 -2.98
CA GLY A 20 -1.74 -0.32 -2.33
C GLY A 20 -1.12 0.79 -1.48
N ALA A 21 0.01 0.54 -0.82
CA ALA A 21 0.78 1.57 -0.11
C ALA A 21 1.39 2.56 -1.10
N LEU A 22 1.96 2.06 -2.20
CA LEU A 22 2.56 2.88 -3.24
C LEU A 22 1.54 3.79 -3.92
N ALA A 23 0.39 3.26 -4.36
CA ALA A 23 -0.69 4.08 -4.93
C ALA A 23 -1.28 5.04 -3.89
N GLY A 24 -1.42 4.58 -2.65
CA GLY A 24 -1.94 5.36 -1.53
C GLY A 24 -1.09 6.58 -1.21
N VAL A 25 0.23 6.45 -1.23
CA VAL A 25 1.14 7.57 -0.92
C VAL A 25 1.07 8.67 -1.97
N PHE A 26 1.04 8.33 -3.26
CA PHE A 26 0.90 9.34 -4.32
C PHE A 26 -0.42 10.10 -4.21
N TYR A 27 -1.53 9.38 -3.93
CA TYR A 27 -2.82 10.02 -3.73
C TYR A 27 -2.83 10.87 -2.46
N ALA A 28 -2.29 10.38 -1.35
CA ALA A 28 -2.23 11.10 -0.08
C ALA A 28 -1.32 12.34 -0.12
N ASP A 29 -0.33 12.35 -1.03
CA ASP A 29 0.53 13.52 -1.32
C ASP A 29 -0.18 14.60 -2.19
N GLY A 30 -1.48 14.38 -2.52
CA GLY A 30 -2.32 15.34 -3.24
C GLY A 30 -2.32 15.17 -4.76
N ASN A 31 -1.90 14.03 -5.29
CA ASN A 31 -2.04 13.74 -6.70
C ASN A 31 -3.44 13.22 -7.02
N GLU A 32 -4.01 13.69 -8.12
CA GLU A 32 -5.29 13.18 -8.61
C GLU A 32 -5.17 11.74 -9.11
N PRO A 33 -6.25 10.91 -9.00
CA PRO A 33 -6.19 9.50 -9.34
C PRO A 33 -5.68 9.20 -10.76
N HIS A 34 -6.02 10.04 -11.75
CA HIS A 34 -5.53 9.86 -13.11
C HIS A 34 -4.02 10.08 -13.22
N LYS A 35 -3.47 11.06 -12.51
CA LYS A 35 -2.00 11.27 -12.48
C LYS A 35 -1.28 10.11 -11.79
N VAL A 36 -1.88 9.57 -10.73
CA VAL A 36 -1.34 8.35 -10.10
C VAL A 36 -1.33 7.20 -11.11
N LEU A 37 -2.41 7.03 -11.89
CA LEU A 37 -2.46 6.01 -12.94
C LEU A 37 -1.38 6.23 -14.01
N ASP A 38 -1.13 7.49 -14.41
CA ASP A 38 -0.10 7.83 -15.40
C ASP A 38 1.31 7.47 -14.91
N TYR A 39 1.61 7.65 -13.62
CA TYR A 39 2.86 7.18 -13.02
C TYR A 39 3.03 5.67 -13.20
N PHE A 40 1.95 4.90 -13.06
CA PHE A 40 1.98 3.43 -13.13
C PHE A 40 1.80 2.87 -14.54
N SER A 41 1.19 3.61 -15.47
CA SER A 41 0.95 3.18 -16.85
C SER A 41 2.05 3.60 -17.81
N GLY A 42 2.87 4.58 -17.44
CA GLY A 42 3.91 5.16 -18.29
C GLY A 42 5.20 4.33 -18.33
N HIS A 43 6.10 4.70 -19.25
CA HIS A 43 7.44 4.10 -19.35
C HIS A 43 8.23 4.11 -18.03
N LYS A 44 7.98 5.11 -17.16
CA LYS A 44 8.60 5.21 -15.83
C LYS A 44 8.25 4.03 -14.91
N PHE A 45 7.03 3.50 -15.01
CA PHE A 45 6.65 2.32 -14.23
C PHE A 45 7.11 1.01 -14.88
N GLN A 46 7.17 0.96 -16.20
CA GLN A 46 7.80 -0.18 -16.89
C GLN A 46 9.29 -0.24 -16.58
N ASP A 47 9.93 0.90 -16.33
CA ASP A 47 11.28 0.93 -15.80
C ASP A 47 11.31 0.49 -14.33
N LEU A 48 10.34 0.86 -13.49
CA LEU A 48 10.14 0.31 -12.14
C LEU A 48 9.79 -1.19 -12.16
N THR A 49 9.00 -1.68 -13.12
CA THR A 49 8.71 -3.13 -13.24
C THR A 49 9.86 -3.92 -13.85
N LYS A 50 10.68 -3.32 -14.70
CA LYS A 50 12.00 -3.86 -15.07
C LYS A 50 12.94 -3.90 -13.86
N LEU A 51 12.78 -2.93 -12.99
CA LEU A 51 13.36 -2.87 -11.67
C LEU A 51 12.77 -3.95 -10.72
N VAL A 52 11.51 -4.37 -10.85
CA VAL A 52 10.84 -5.40 -10.01
C VAL A 52 11.03 -6.84 -10.55
N ILE A 53 11.41 -7.01 -11.83
CA ILE A 53 11.69 -8.34 -12.41
C ILE A 53 13.15 -8.36 -12.88
N PRO A 54 14.08 -8.88 -12.07
CA PRO A 54 15.50 -8.86 -12.41
C PRO A 54 15.78 -9.71 -13.65
N LYS A 55 16.05 -9.05 -14.78
CA LYS A 55 16.70 -9.72 -15.91
C LYS A 55 18.20 -9.97 -15.69
N LYS A 56 18.81 -9.28 -14.72
CA LYS A 56 20.18 -9.48 -14.26
C LYS A 56 20.32 -8.98 -12.81
N GLY A 57 20.13 -9.86 -11.85
CA GLY A 57 20.55 -9.81 -10.45
C GLY A 57 20.56 -8.45 -9.72
N LEU A 58 19.95 -8.39 -8.55
CA LEU A 58 19.91 -7.31 -7.57
C LEU A 58 19.25 -6.00 -8.07
N PHE A 59 18.02 -5.88 -7.67
CA PHE A 59 17.23 -4.66 -7.66
C PHE A 59 17.87 -3.64 -6.73
N ASP A 60 18.08 -2.41 -7.19
CA ASP A 60 18.64 -1.38 -6.34
C ASP A 60 17.53 -0.68 -5.54
N LEU A 61 17.47 -0.99 -4.24
CA LEU A 61 16.63 -0.31 -3.25
C LEU A 61 16.83 1.22 -3.35
N CYS A 62 18.04 1.68 -3.69
CA CYS A 62 18.37 3.07 -3.82
C CYS A 62 17.57 3.76 -4.94
N GLU A 63 17.46 3.12 -6.11
CA GLU A 63 16.70 3.68 -7.24
C GLU A 63 15.21 3.83 -6.92
N PHE A 64 14.63 2.85 -6.20
CA PHE A 64 13.23 2.94 -5.76
C PHE A 64 13.01 4.06 -4.74
N ILE A 65 13.91 4.18 -3.78
CA ILE A 65 13.89 5.25 -2.79
C ILE A 65 14.05 6.62 -3.46
N ASP A 66 14.97 6.73 -4.41
CA ASP A 66 15.21 7.97 -5.15
C ASP A 66 14.04 8.35 -6.06
N PHE A 67 13.38 7.35 -6.67
CA PHE A 67 12.15 7.58 -7.41
C PHE A 67 11.05 8.18 -6.51
N LEU A 68 10.82 7.63 -5.34
CA LEU A 68 9.83 8.16 -4.40
C LEU A 68 10.20 9.56 -3.93
N ARG A 69 11.46 9.78 -3.56
CA ARG A 69 11.95 11.09 -3.11
C ARG A 69 11.82 12.18 -4.17
N THR A 70 11.98 11.81 -5.44
CA THR A 70 11.92 12.76 -6.57
C THR A 70 10.48 13.10 -6.95
N ASN A 71 9.55 12.15 -6.83
CA ASN A 71 8.19 12.31 -7.34
C ASN A 71 7.15 12.65 -6.26
N LEU A 72 7.52 12.63 -4.97
CA LEU A 72 6.68 13.03 -3.85
C LEU A 72 7.12 14.38 -3.27
N LYS A 73 6.14 15.20 -2.87
CA LYS A 73 6.38 16.49 -2.19
C LYS A 73 6.73 16.24 -0.72
N ALA A 74 5.90 15.44 -0.03
CA ALA A 74 6.13 15.03 1.35
C ALA A 74 7.31 14.06 1.45
N LYS A 75 8.10 14.18 2.51
CA LYS A 75 9.21 13.26 2.81
C LYS A 75 8.84 12.27 3.90
N ASN A 76 7.98 12.68 4.82
CA ASN A 76 7.51 11.89 5.94
C ASN A 76 5.99 11.68 5.87
N LEU A 77 5.50 10.57 6.44
CA LEU A 77 4.08 10.20 6.44
C LEU A 77 3.21 11.28 7.10
N GLU A 78 3.72 11.95 8.13
CA GLU A 78 3.03 13.01 8.86
C GLU A 78 2.89 14.32 8.07
N GLU A 79 3.59 14.46 6.95
CA GLU A 79 3.52 15.63 6.06
C GLU A 79 2.48 15.46 4.93
N LEU A 80 1.91 14.25 4.79
CA LEU A 80 0.91 13.96 3.77
C LEU A 80 -0.38 14.75 4.00
N GLN A 81 -1.03 15.16 2.91
CA GLN A 81 -2.31 15.87 2.96
C GLN A 81 -3.45 15.00 3.51
N LEU A 82 -3.34 13.68 3.35
CA LEU A 82 -4.28 12.70 3.84
C LEU A 82 -3.53 11.66 4.67
N PRO A 83 -3.97 11.33 5.89
CA PRO A 83 -3.33 10.30 6.71
C PRO A 83 -3.23 8.97 5.98
N LEU A 84 -2.05 8.36 6.01
CA LEU A 84 -1.78 7.06 5.40
C LEU A 84 -1.16 6.11 6.41
N ILE A 85 -1.70 4.89 6.48
CA ILE A 85 -1.13 3.78 7.24
C ILE A 85 -0.52 2.80 6.24
N ILE A 86 0.77 2.51 6.39
CA ILE A 86 1.51 1.55 5.57
C ILE A 86 1.74 0.27 6.37
N THR A 87 1.32 -0.86 5.81
CA THR A 87 1.51 -2.17 6.45
C THR A 87 2.74 -2.88 5.91
N ALA A 88 3.61 -3.36 6.79
CA ALA A 88 4.77 -4.17 6.47
C ALA A 88 4.87 -5.39 7.40
N THR A 89 5.71 -6.34 7.06
CA THR A 89 6.05 -7.49 7.90
C THR A 89 7.43 -7.25 8.54
N ASP A 90 7.48 -7.21 9.87
CA ASP A 90 8.70 -7.26 10.66
C ASP A 90 9.23 -8.70 10.60
N LEU A 91 10.30 -8.91 9.84
CA LEU A 91 10.84 -10.24 9.58
C LEU A 91 11.56 -10.81 10.79
N ASP A 92 12.21 -9.96 11.58
CA ASP A 92 13.01 -10.38 12.73
C ASP A 92 12.14 -10.90 13.87
N HIS A 93 10.91 -10.35 14.01
CA HIS A 93 9.99 -10.73 15.08
C HIS A 93 8.75 -11.49 14.59
N GLY A 94 8.59 -11.72 13.27
CA GLY A 94 7.47 -12.46 12.69
C GLY A 94 6.11 -11.82 12.95
N ARG A 95 6.01 -10.50 12.87
CA ARG A 95 4.78 -9.75 13.17
C ARG A 95 4.44 -8.71 12.12
N ILE A 96 3.17 -8.32 12.09
CA ILE A 96 2.68 -7.22 11.26
C ILE A 96 3.00 -5.89 11.95
N VAL A 97 3.45 -4.91 11.17
CA VAL A 97 3.68 -3.53 11.63
C VAL A 97 2.92 -2.55 10.76
N HIS A 98 2.37 -1.51 11.38
CA HIS A 98 1.63 -0.45 10.73
C HIS A 98 2.35 0.88 10.94
N PHE A 99 2.97 1.40 9.89
CA PHE A 99 3.64 2.68 9.90
C PHE A 99 2.65 3.81 9.63
N HIS A 100 2.67 4.84 10.44
CA HIS A 100 1.91 6.07 10.28
C HIS A 100 2.80 7.31 10.45
N ARG A 101 4.11 7.12 10.62
CA ARG A 101 5.13 8.16 10.78
C ARG A 101 6.45 7.76 10.15
N GLY A 102 7.28 8.79 9.88
CA GLY A 102 8.65 8.65 9.41
C GLY A 102 8.78 8.63 7.89
N SER A 103 9.98 8.39 7.40
CA SER A 103 10.34 8.48 5.97
C SER A 103 9.41 7.67 5.08
N ILE A 104 8.71 8.33 4.17
CA ILE A 104 7.80 7.68 3.21
C ILE A 104 8.54 6.64 2.37
N ALA A 105 9.69 7.02 1.82
CA ALA A 105 10.41 6.19 0.88
C ALA A 105 10.83 4.84 1.51
N GLU A 106 11.31 4.86 2.74
CA GLU A 106 11.71 3.64 3.46
C GLU A 106 10.50 2.78 3.84
N ARG A 107 9.39 3.39 4.33
CA ARG A 107 8.19 2.65 4.75
C ARG A 107 7.46 2.05 3.56
N VAL A 108 7.40 2.75 2.42
CA VAL A 108 6.84 2.20 1.17
C VAL A 108 7.73 1.07 0.66
N ALA A 109 9.05 1.25 0.66
CA ALA A 109 9.98 0.17 0.28
C ALA A 109 9.79 -1.06 1.17
N ALA A 110 9.75 -0.89 2.51
CA ALA A 110 9.50 -1.98 3.45
C ALA A 110 8.19 -2.72 3.20
N SER A 111 7.17 -2.02 2.68
CA SER A 111 5.86 -2.60 2.34
C SER A 111 5.82 -3.29 0.98
N CYS A 112 6.75 -2.98 0.07
CA CYS A 112 6.72 -3.42 -1.32
C CYS A 112 7.76 -4.51 -1.65
N PHE A 113 8.82 -4.66 -0.86
CA PHE A 113 9.89 -5.59 -1.16
C PHE A 113 9.58 -7.01 -0.69
N MET A 114 9.25 -7.87 -1.64
CA MET A 114 8.95 -9.29 -1.39
C MET A 114 10.24 -10.05 -1.02
N PRO A 115 10.21 -10.87 0.06
CA PRO A 115 11.32 -11.76 0.38
C PRO A 115 11.57 -12.72 -0.79
N VAL A 116 12.80 -13.25 -0.91
CA VAL A 116 13.29 -14.09 -2.01
C VAL A 116 13.67 -13.30 -3.27
N MET A 117 12.94 -12.23 -3.61
CA MET A 117 13.27 -11.39 -4.77
C MET A 117 14.16 -10.21 -4.41
N PHE A 118 14.05 -9.72 -3.17
CA PHE A 118 14.73 -8.54 -2.68
C PHE A 118 15.32 -8.76 -1.30
N SER A 119 16.38 -8.02 -0.98
CA SER A 119 16.87 -7.94 0.39
C SER A 119 15.85 -7.21 1.28
N PRO A 120 15.69 -7.62 2.53
CA PRO A 120 14.86 -6.90 3.50
C PRO A 120 15.30 -5.44 3.64
N VAL A 121 14.34 -4.56 3.86
CA VAL A 121 14.60 -3.14 4.13
C VAL A 121 14.88 -2.97 5.61
N ASN A 122 16.10 -2.53 5.95
CA ASN A 122 16.46 -2.26 7.34
C ASN A 122 16.01 -0.84 7.73
N ILE A 123 15.22 -0.75 8.78
CA ILE A 123 14.78 0.52 9.39
C ILE A 123 15.07 0.44 10.88
N ASP A 124 15.91 1.31 11.36
CA ASP A 124 16.30 1.41 12.78
C ASP A 124 16.76 0.06 13.39
N GLY A 125 17.50 -0.74 12.60
CA GLY A 125 18.04 -2.03 13.03
C GLY A 125 17.08 -3.22 12.87
N THR A 126 15.84 -3.02 12.45
CA THR A 126 14.84 -4.08 12.18
C THR A 126 14.66 -4.29 10.69
N ASN A 127 14.57 -5.55 10.26
CA ASN A 127 14.40 -5.94 8.87
C ASN A 127 12.92 -6.11 8.52
N TYR A 128 12.48 -5.40 7.49
CA TYR A 128 11.10 -5.42 7.01
C TYR A 128 11.01 -5.95 5.59
N VAL A 129 9.88 -6.60 5.31
CA VAL A 129 9.51 -7.09 3.98
C VAL A 129 8.04 -6.79 3.70
N ASP A 130 7.58 -7.09 2.47
CA ASP A 130 6.21 -6.85 2.01
C ASP A 130 5.18 -7.30 3.06
N GLY A 131 4.29 -6.38 3.42
CA GLY A 131 3.22 -6.64 4.39
C GLY A 131 2.21 -7.66 3.90
N GLY A 132 2.08 -7.84 2.58
CA GLY A 132 1.21 -8.86 1.97
C GLY A 132 1.60 -10.29 2.32
N LEU A 133 2.82 -10.52 2.81
CA LEU A 133 3.24 -11.83 3.34
C LEU A 133 2.33 -12.30 4.49
N MET A 134 1.93 -11.37 5.36
CA MET A 134 1.09 -11.69 6.54
C MET A 134 -0.29 -11.03 6.48
N MET A 135 -0.45 -9.88 5.81
CA MET A 135 -1.71 -9.14 5.75
C MET A 135 -1.88 -8.43 4.40
N ASN A 136 -2.48 -9.11 3.44
CA ASN A 136 -2.66 -8.57 2.09
C ASN A 136 -3.79 -7.53 1.96
N LEU A 137 -4.69 -7.43 2.94
CA LEU A 137 -5.80 -6.46 2.97
C LEU A 137 -5.96 -5.88 4.39
N PRO A 138 -5.29 -4.75 4.72
CA PRO A 138 -5.18 -4.23 6.09
C PRO A 138 -6.43 -3.45 6.55
N VAL A 139 -7.64 -4.03 6.41
CA VAL A 139 -8.92 -3.43 6.81
C VAL A 139 -9.00 -3.21 8.32
N SER A 140 -8.37 -4.09 9.10
CA SER A 140 -8.39 -4.03 10.57
C SER A 140 -7.80 -2.74 11.13
N THR A 141 -6.87 -2.10 10.43
CA THR A 141 -6.26 -0.83 10.83
C THR A 141 -7.27 0.33 10.87
N LEU A 142 -8.28 0.28 9.99
CA LEU A 142 -9.28 1.33 9.84
C LEU A 142 -10.56 1.06 10.64
N ARG A 143 -10.84 -0.21 10.97
CA ARG A 143 -12.12 -0.59 11.60
C ARG A 143 -12.41 0.08 12.94
N ARG A 144 -11.37 0.47 13.68
CA ARG A 144 -11.52 1.10 15.00
C ARG A 144 -11.67 2.63 14.94
N VAL A 145 -11.33 3.23 13.81
CA VAL A 145 -11.23 4.70 13.67
C VAL A 145 -12.16 5.26 12.58
N CYS A 146 -12.80 4.41 11.78
CA CYS A 146 -13.65 4.82 10.66
C CYS A 146 -15.08 4.28 10.80
N ASN A 147 -16.08 5.12 10.55
CA ASN A 147 -17.48 4.72 10.50
C ASN A 147 -17.83 3.89 9.25
N LYS A 148 -17.12 4.15 8.15
CA LYS A 148 -17.27 3.41 6.88
C LYS A 148 -15.88 3.05 6.37
N VAL A 149 -15.70 1.81 5.93
CA VAL A 149 -14.47 1.34 5.32
C VAL A 149 -14.79 0.73 3.97
N VAL A 150 -14.11 1.22 2.93
CA VAL A 150 -14.12 0.61 1.60
C VAL A 150 -12.82 -0.15 1.43
N ALA A 151 -12.92 -1.44 1.17
CA ALA A 151 -11.76 -2.29 0.92
C ALA A 151 -11.68 -2.66 -0.56
N VAL A 152 -10.50 -2.48 -1.17
CA VAL A 152 -10.22 -2.87 -2.55
C VAL A 152 -9.21 -4.01 -2.52
N ASN A 153 -9.66 -5.19 -2.92
CA ASN A 153 -8.80 -6.37 -3.07
C ASN A 153 -8.58 -6.66 -4.54
N VAL A 154 -7.33 -6.61 -4.98
CA VAL A 154 -6.91 -6.89 -6.36
C VAL A 154 -6.41 -8.32 -6.55
N SER A 155 -6.27 -9.09 -5.45
CA SER A 155 -5.89 -10.49 -5.52
C SER A 155 -7.08 -11.35 -5.94
N PRO A 156 -6.86 -12.42 -6.74
CA PRO A 156 -7.92 -13.37 -7.03
C PRO A 156 -8.43 -14.01 -5.74
N ILE A 157 -9.74 -14.05 -5.56
CA ILE A 157 -10.35 -14.81 -4.46
C ILE A 157 -10.35 -16.26 -4.88
N MET A 158 -9.42 -17.03 -4.37
CA MET A 158 -9.40 -18.48 -4.50
C MET A 158 -10.48 -19.05 -3.58
N ALA A 159 -11.66 -19.34 -4.13
CA ALA A 159 -12.61 -20.19 -3.42
C ALA A 159 -12.06 -21.63 -3.44
N PRO A 160 -11.98 -22.32 -2.31
CA PRO A 160 -11.62 -23.72 -2.33
C PRO A 160 -12.66 -24.48 -3.22
N ASN A 161 -12.19 -25.13 -4.28
CA ASN A 161 -12.94 -25.97 -5.21
C ASN A 161 -13.83 -25.30 -6.28
N PHE A 162 -13.55 -24.09 -6.73
CA PHE A 162 -14.21 -23.55 -7.93
C PHE A 162 -13.17 -23.26 -9.03
N LEU A 163 -13.37 -23.89 -10.20
CA LEU A 163 -12.67 -23.56 -11.43
C LEU A 163 -13.11 -22.17 -11.87
N ILE A 164 -12.30 -21.16 -11.57
CA ILE A 164 -12.51 -19.78 -12.03
C ILE A 164 -11.80 -19.64 -13.38
N SER A 165 -12.55 -19.16 -14.37
CA SER A 165 -12.03 -18.82 -15.69
C SER A 165 -10.82 -17.87 -15.57
N PRO A 166 -9.74 -18.04 -16.38
CA PRO A 166 -8.51 -17.26 -16.29
C PRO A 166 -8.65 -15.74 -16.52
N ASN A 167 -9.83 -15.29 -16.92
CA ASN A 167 -10.10 -13.88 -17.30
C ASN A 167 -10.90 -13.08 -16.27
N ALA A 168 -11.13 -13.59 -15.07
CA ALA A 168 -11.87 -12.87 -14.05
C ALA A 168 -10.94 -12.06 -13.15
N LEU A 169 -10.55 -10.86 -13.56
CA LEU A 169 -10.11 -9.81 -12.64
C LEU A 169 -11.32 -9.38 -11.80
N SER A 170 -11.48 -9.98 -10.64
CA SER A 170 -12.57 -9.64 -9.72
C SER A 170 -12.10 -8.56 -8.75
N VAL A 171 -12.36 -7.30 -9.07
CA VAL A 171 -12.31 -6.22 -8.07
C VAL A 171 -13.58 -6.33 -7.23
N LYS A 172 -13.46 -6.84 -6.00
CA LYS A 172 -14.55 -6.78 -5.02
C LYS A 172 -14.28 -5.65 -4.04
N SER A 173 -15.10 -4.60 -4.12
CA SER A 173 -15.20 -3.61 -3.06
C SER A 173 -16.25 -4.09 -2.04
N ALA A 174 -15.91 -4.06 -0.76
CA ALA A 174 -16.85 -4.33 0.32
C ALA A 174 -16.96 -3.08 1.20
N ILE A 175 -18.19 -2.59 1.37
CA ILE A 175 -18.50 -1.52 2.31
C ILE A 175 -18.95 -2.18 3.61
N PHE A 176 -18.21 -1.96 4.70
CA PHE A 176 -18.52 -2.48 6.02
C PHE A 176 -19.11 -1.35 6.89
N PRO A 177 -20.42 -1.32 7.16
CA PRO A 177 -20.98 -0.44 8.18
C PRO A 177 -20.51 -0.91 9.55
N GLN A 178 -20.04 0.03 10.39
CA GLN A 178 -19.64 -0.25 11.77
C GLN A 178 -20.77 0.16 12.72
N PRO A 179 -21.06 -0.63 13.77
CA PRO A 179 -21.79 -0.10 14.90
C PRO A 179 -20.93 0.95 15.62
N LEU A 180 -21.52 2.07 15.97
CA LEU A 180 -20.92 3.11 16.80
C LEU A 180 -20.47 2.49 18.13
N VAL A 181 -19.17 2.24 18.27
CA VAL A 181 -18.58 1.98 19.60
C VAL A 181 -18.16 3.34 20.13
N ALA A 182 -18.87 3.82 21.15
CA ALA A 182 -18.49 5.01 21.87
C ALA A 182 -17.07 4.84 22.44
N MET A 183 -16.13 5.64 21.98
CA MET A 183 -14.81 5.73 22.58
C MET A 183 -14.93 6.60 23.81
N SER A 184 -14.69 6.04 25.00
CA SER A 184 -14.35 6.83 26.18
C SER A 184 -13.00 7.52 25.95
N PRO A 185 -12.85 8.80 26.33
CA PRO A 185 -11.56 9.48 26.21
C PRO A 185 -10.56 8.86 27.20
N LEU A 186 -9.35 8.60 26.70
CA LEU A 186 -8.14 8.39 27.51
C LEU A 186 -7.48 9.73 27.76
#